data_d0658ac6d3d4d6b0f8554a6be159bb68
#
_entry.id   d0658ac6d3d4d6b0f8554a6be159bb68
#
_cell.length_a   1.000
_cell.length_b   1.000
_cell.length_c   1.000
_cell.angle_alpha   90.00
_cell.angle_beta   90.00
_cell.angle_gamma   90.00
#
_symmetry.space_group_name_H-M   'P 1'
#
loop_
_entity.id
_entity.type
_entity.pdbx_description
1 polymer ?
#
loop_
_entity_poly.entity_id
_entity_poly.type
_entity_poly.pdbx_seq_one_letter_code
_entity_poly.pdbx_strand_id
1 'polypeptide(L)'
;MKLYLNNQATVFFFLLLVIVSLLYSSTFHAPFNFDDEAVVKFEIAQNQAHSWFGEFYPPRYRHLFYSSLIFNYSYGGLNPFGYHLVNTSLHFFTSIVIFFIASITIEKGFSLRKKETFLIASLTTLLFAINPVNSETVNYISARAVGMSSFFYLSALLSFIVGSFRKQKVIPRLLFYLLSLAWF
;
A
#
# COMPACT_ATOMS: atom_id res chain seq x y z
N MET A 1 -2.70 -23.86 4.81
CA MET A 1 -2.93 -22.46 5.20
C MET A 1 -4.41 -22.16 4.92
N LYS A 2 -5.31 -22.50 5.83
CA LYS A 2 -6.60 -21.81 5.89
C LYS A 2 -6.23 -20.43 6.40
N LEU A 3 -6.19 -19.45 5.50
CA LEU A 3 -5.96 -18.05 5.85
C LEU A 3 -6.89 -17.70 7.00
N TYR A 4 -6.39 -16.92 7.94
CA TYR A 4 -7.06 -16.40 9.11
C TYR A 4 -8.28 -15.50 8.80
N LEU A 5 -9.00 -15.76 7.72
CA LEU A 5 -10.27 -15.13 7.41
C LEU A 5 -11.36 -15.77 8.29
N ASN A 6 -11.16 -15.64 9.58
CA ASN A 6 -12.12 -15.88 10.63
C ASN A 6 -12.87 -14.55 10.86
N ASN A 7 -14.07 -14.60 11.39
CA ASN A 7 -14.86 -13.42 11.76
C ASN A 7 -14.03 -12.37 12.52
N GLN A 8 -13.07 -12.80 13.34
CA GLN A 8 -12.16 -11.90 14.07
C GLN A 8 -11.25 -11.08 13.13
N ALA A 9 -10.69 -11.68 12.09
CA ALA A 9 -9.85 -10.96 11.15
C ALA A 9 -10.67 -9.97 10.30
N THR A 10 -11.87 -10.36 9.90
CA THR A 10 -12.79 -9.48 9.17
C THR A 10 -13.15 -8.25 10.02
N VAL A 11 -13.51 -8.47 11.29
CA VAL A 11 -13.81 -7.38 12.22
C VAL A 11 -12.57 -6.50 12.43
N PHE A 12 -11.39 -7.10 12.59
CA PHE A 12 -10.15 -6.35 12.76
C PHE A 12 -9.85 -5.46 11.54
N PHE A 13 -9.95 -5.99 10.31
CA PHE A 13 -9.69 -5.20 9.11
C PHE A 13 -10.74 -4.10 8.90
N PHE A 14 -11.99 -4.35 9.26
CA PHE A 14 -13.02 -3.31 9.25
C PHE A 14 -12.68 -2.19 10.25
N LEU A 15 -12.30 -2.53 11.48
CA LEU A 15 -11.88 -1.56 12.48
C LEU A 15 -10.62 -0.80 12.05
N LEU A 16 -9.64 -1.49 11.44
CA LEU A 16 -8.44 -0.87 10.88
C LEU A 16 -8.79 0.15 9.78
N LEU A 17 -9.73 -0.20 8.89
CA LEU A 17 -10.21 0.73 7.87
C LEU A 17 -10.84 1.97 8.50
N VAL A 18 -11.69 1.80 9.50
CA VAL A 18 -12.32 2.92 10.22
C VAL A 18 -11.26 3.79 10.91
N ILE A 19 -10.30 3.18 11.61
CA ILE A 19 -9.23 3.92 12.30
C ILE A 19 -8.39 4.73 11.31
N VAL A 20 -7.93 4.12 10.22
CA VAL A 20 -7.13 4.80 9.19
C VAL A 20 -7.94 5.93 8.54
N SER A 21 -9.22 5.69 8.22
CA SER A 21 -10.08 6.70 7.62
C SER A 21 -10.32 7.89 8.56
N LEU A 22 -10.50 7.65 9.85
CA LEU A 22 -10.67 8.70 10.86
C LEU A 22 -9.37 9.48 11.09
N LEU A 23 -8.24 8.77 11.18
CA LEU A 23 -6.93 9.38 11.41
C LEU A 23 -6.56 10.37 10.29
N TYR A 24 -6.83 10.01 9.04
CA TYR A 24 -6.53 10.81 7.86
C TYR A 24 -7.75 11.58 7.32
N SER A 25 -8.84 11.70 8.09
CA SER A 25 -10.08 12.36 7.63
C SER A 25 -9.87 13.82 7.22
N SER A 26 -9.04 14.56 7.94
CA SER A 26 -8.70 15.95 7.63
C SER A 26 -7.90 16.10 6.34
N THR A 27 -7.12 15.08 5.97
CA THR A 27 -6.27 15.09 4.78
C THR A 27 -7.08 15.10 3.48
N PHE A 28 -8.27 14.49 3.45
CA PHE A 28 -9.10 14.42 2.25
C PHE A 28 -9.47 15.78 1.64
N HIS A 29 -9.44 16.83 2.44
CA HIS A 29 -9.75 18.19 2.00
C HIS A 29 -8.51 19.10 1.99
N ALA A 30 -7.33 18.55 2.30
CA ALA A 30 -6.11 19.32 2.27
C ALA A 30 -5.74 19.72 0.83
N PRO A 31 -5.30 20.98 0.61
CA PRO A 31 -4.88 21.45 -0.70
C PRO A 31 -3.57 20.77 -1.13
N PHE A 32 -3.23 20.90 -2.40
CA PHE A 32 -1.90 20.57 -2.90
C PHE A 32 -0.86 21.48 -2.24
N ASN A 33 0.23 20.91 -1.74
CA ASN A 33 1.28 21.63 -1.04
C ASN A 33 2.66 21.31 -1.62
N PHE A 34 3.52 22.31 -1.71
CA PHE A 34 4.90 22.18 -2.17
C PHE A 34 5.02 21.41 -3.50
N ASP A 35 5.70 20.28 -3.50
CA ASP A 35 5.96 19.45 -4.68
C ASP A 35 4.68 18.93 -5.33
N ASP A 36 3.58 18.82 -4.59
CA ASP A 36 2.28 18.39 -5.15
C ASP A 36 1.79 19.38 -6.20
N GLU A 37 1.99 20.68 -5.99
CA GLU A 37 1.63 21.69 -6.97
C GLU A 37 2.45 21.55 -8.26
N ALA A 38 3.76 21.35 -8.12
CA ALA A 38 4.63 21.17 -9.27
C ALA A 38 4.25 19.89 -10.05
N VAL A 39 4.08 18.79 -9.35
CA VAL A 39 3.81 17.48 -9.99
C VAL A 39 2.40 17.41 -10.57
N VAL A 40 1.38 17.81 -9.83
CA VAL A 40 -0.01 17.64 -10.27
C VAL A 40 -0.49 18.80 -11.14
N LYS A 41 -0.24 20.04 -10.74
CA LYS A 41 -0.73 21.22 -11.50
C LYS A 41 0.08 21.49 -12.74
N PHE A 42 1.41 21.39 -12.68
CA PHE A 42 2.26 21.74 -13.83
C PHE A 42 2.56 20.50 -14.69
N GLU A 43 3.05 19.41 -14.14
CA GLU A 43 3.44 18.27 -14.97
C GLU A 43 2.23 17.48 -15.50
N ILE A 44 1.24 17.20 -14.67
CA ILE A 44 0.09 16.38 -15.08
C ILE A 44 -0.96 17.22 -15.82
N ALA A 45 -1.38 18.37 -15.27
CA ALA A 45 -2.46 19.15 -15.84
C ALA A 45 -2.09 19.82 -17.18
N GLN A 46 -0.83 20.25 -17.36
CA GLN A 46 -0.37 20.88 -18.59
C GLN A 46 -0.02 19.88 -19.68
N ASN A 47 0.42 18.67 -19.34
CA ASN A 47 0.88 17.65 -20.29
C ASN A 47 -0.20 16.60 -20.64
N GLN A 48 -1.47 16.89 -20.42
CA GLN A 48 -2.59 15.96 -20.69
C GLN A 48 -2.75 15.47 -22.13
N ALA A 49 -2.12 16.13 -23.10
CA ALA A 49 -2.25 15.79 -24.52
C ALA A 49 -1.55 14.49 -24.92
N HIS A 50 -0.75 13.89 -24.03
CA HIS A 50 0.03 12.70 -24.35
C HIS A 50 -0.60 11.45 -23.71
N SER A 51 -0.87 10.48 -24.57
CA SER A 51 -1.58 9.24 -24.26
C SER A 51 -0.98 8.46 -23.07
N TRP A 52 -1.80 7.62 -22.43
CA TRP A 52 -1.46 6.71 -21.31
C TRP A 52 -0.17 5.88 -21.53
N PHE A 53 0.27 5.70 -22.76
CA PHE A 53 1.44 4.94 -23.18
C PHE A 53 2.28 5.62 -24.26
N GLY A 54 1.94 6.86 -24.65
CA GLY A 54 2.69 7.63 -25.63
C GLY A 54 3.87 8.37 -25.02
N GLU A 55 4.61 9.12 -25.82
CA GLU A 55 5.85 9.80 -25.41
C GLU A 55 5.70 10.51 -24.06
N PHE A 56 6.13 9.79 -23.04
CA PHE A 56 5.99 10.18 -21.66
C PHE A 56 7.02 11.26 -21.34
N TYR A 57 6.58 12.49 -21.22
CA TYR A 57 7.22 13.40 -20.31
C TYR A 57 6.48 13.24 -18.96
N PRO A 58 7.06 12.69 -17.98
CA PRO A 58 8.32 12.96 -17.31
C PRO A 58 9.33 11.80 -17.41
N PRO A 59 10.51 11.95 -16.81
CA PRO A 59 11.65 11.07 -17.03
C PRO A 59 11.25 9.61 -16.83
N ARG A 60 11.83 8.71 -17.62
CA ARG A 60 11.60 7.25 -17.73
C ARG A 60 11.61 6.46 -16.40
N TYR A 61 11.61 7.16 -15.28
CA TYR A 61 11.63 6.66 -13.91
C TYR A 61 10.27 6.91 -13.26
N ARG A 62 9.73 5.96 -12.51
CA ARG A 62 8.49 6.08 -11.74
C ARG A 62 7.20 6.05 -12.57
N HIS A 63 7.16 5.24 -13.63
CA HIS A 63 5.97 5.12 -14.49
C HIS A 63 4.68 4.85 -13.71
N LEU A 64 4.69 3.91 -12.76
CA LEU A 64 3.50 3.59 -11.95
C LEU A 64 3.01 4.79 -11.12
N PHE A 65 3.94 5.55 -10.54
CA PHE A 65 3.61 6.75 -9.78
C PHE A 65 2.87 7.77 -10.65
N TYR A 66 3.46 8.17 -11.79
CA TYR A 66 2.85 9.14 -12.69
C TYR A 66 1.55 8.61 -13.30
N SER A 67 1.49 7.36 -13.70
CA SER A 67 0.24 6.74 -14.20
C SER A 67 -0.88 6.81 -13.16
N SER A 68 -0.57 6.62 -11.88
CA SER A 68 -1.55 6.73 -10.81
C SER A 68 -2.06 8.16 -10.60
N LEU A 69 -1.21 9.17 -10.82
CA LEU A 69 -1.60 10.58 -10.76
C LEU A 69 -2.44 10.98 -11.98
N ILE A 70 -2.04 10.54 -13.17
CA ILE A 70 -2.81 10.76 -14.42
C ILE A 70 -4.19 10.14 -14.29
N PHE A 71 -4.29 8.93 -13.73
CA PHE A 71 -5.57 8.29 -13.45
C PHE A 71 -6.44 9.16 -12.51
N ASN A 72 -5.90 9.63 -11.39
CA ASN A 72 -6.63 10.54 -10.51
C ASN A 72 -7.08 11.82 -11.23
N TYR A 73 -6.20 12.42 -12.04
CA TYR A 73 -6.52 13.62 -12.80
C TYR A 73 -7.64 13.37 -13.82
N SER A 74 -7.63 12.25 -14.52
CA SER A 74 -8.63 11.90 -15.52
C SER A 74 -10.06 11.79 -14.96
N TYR A 75 -10.19 11.41 -13.68
CA TYR A 75 -11.49 11.26 -13.01
C TYR A 75 -11.90 12.47 -12.16
N GLY A 76 -10.95 13.12 -11.53
CA GLY A 76 -11.23 14.18 -10.55
C GLY A 76 -10.61 15.54 -10.86
N GLY A 77 -9.84 15.66 -11.94
CA GLY A 77 -9.12 16.90 -12.28
C GLY A 77 -8.19 17.31 -11.14
N LEU A 78 -8.27 18.57 -10.74
CA LEU A 78 -7.50 19.14 -9.62
C LEU A 78 -8.22 19.02 -8.25
N ASN A 79 -9.22 18.14 -8.11
CA ASN A 79 -9.82 17.89 -6.81
C ASN A 79 -8.89 17.00 -5.95
N PRO A 80 -8.34 17.48 -4.82
CA PRO A 80 -7.35 16.73 -4.03
C PRO A 80 -7.92 15.48 -3.37
N PHE A 81 -9.22 15.38 -3.17
CA PHE A 81 -9.87 14.25 -2.50
C PHE A 81 -9.46 12.89 -3.08
N GLY A 82 -9.53 12.74 -4.42
CA GLY A 82 -9.18 11.47 -5.07
C GLY A 82 -7.72 11.06 -4.87
N TYR A 83 -6.83 12.04 -4.84
CA TYR A 83 -5.40 11.80 -4.63
C TYR A 83 -5.11 11.32 -3.21
N HIS A 84 -5.68 11.98 -2.21
CA HIS A 84 -5.55 11.58 -0.81
C HIS A 84 -6.22 10.23 -0.52
N LEU A 85 -7.34 9.94 -1.20
CA LEU A 85 -8.01 8.64 -1.09
C LEU A 85 -7.08 7.50 -1.54
N VAL A 86 -6.36 7.67 -2.65
CA VAL A 86 -5.40 6.66 -3.12
C VAL A 86 -4.25 6.48 -2.13
N ASN A 87 -3.66 7.57 -1.60
CA ASN A 87 -2.58 7.48 -0.63
C ASN A 87 -3.02 6.79 0.67
N THR A 88 -4.19 7.16 1.19
CA THR A 88 -4.77 6.54 2.39
C THR A 88 -5.09 5.05 2.15
N SER A 89 -5.59 4.72 0.96
CA SER A 89 -5.84 3.31 0.57
C SER A 89 -4.54 2.51 0.50
N LEU A 90 -3.48 3.07 -0.08
CA LEU A 90 -2.15 2.43 -0.10
C LEU A 90 -1.65 2.15 1.31
N HIS A 91 -1.78 3.11 2.22
CA HIS A 91 -1.39 2.94 3.62
C HIS A 91 -2.20 1.84 4.32
N PHE A 92 -3.51 1.79 4.08
CA PHE A 92 -4.38 0.72 4.58
C PHE A 92 -3.96 -0.66 4.05
N PHE A 93 -3.76 -0.80 2.74
CA PHE A 93 -3.32 -2.08 2.16
C PHE A 93 -1.93 -2.49 2.60
N THR A 94 -1.00 -1.53 2.76
CA THR A 94 0.33 -1.78 3.35
C THR A 94 0.21 -2.34 4.76
N SER A 95 -0.68 -1.78 5.57
CA SER A 95 -0.97 -2.26 6.93
C SER A 95 -1.49 -3.71 6.92
N ILE A 96 -2.36 -4.07 5.96
CA ILE A 96 -2.82 -5.47 5.78
C ILE A 96 -1.67 -6.40 5.42
N VAL A 97 -0.77 -5.98 4.53
CA VAL A 97 0.42 -6.77 4.16
C VAL A 97 1.30 -7.02 5.39
N ILE A 98 1.50 -6.00 6.23
CA ILE A 98 2.25 -6.12 7.49
C ILE A 98 1.58 -7.12 8.44
N PHE A 99 0.24 -7.11 8.55
CA PHE A 99 -0.49 -8.10 9.34
C PHE A 99 -0.16 -9.53 8.92
N PHE A 100 -0.18 -9.81 7.61
CA PHE A 100 0.11 -11.14 7.10
C PHE A 100 1.58 -11.53 7.28
N ILE A 101 2.53 -10.61 7.05
CA ILE A 101 3.95 -10.85 7.32
C ILE A 101 4.14 -11.19 8.80
N ALA A 102 3.63 -10.36 9.70
CA ALA A 102 3.74 -10.58 11.15
C ALA A 102 3.10 -11.91 11.57
N SER A 103 1.87 -12.19 11.10
CA SER A 103 1.17 -13.42 11.44
C SER A 103 1.94 -14.67 11.03
N ILE A 104 2.48 -14.71 9.80
CA ILE A 104 3.20 -15.89 9.30
C ILE A 104 4.54 -16.03 10.02
N THR A 105 5.27 -14.93 10.21
CA THR A 105 6.58 -14.94 10.86
C THR A 105 6.48 -15.38 12.32
N ILE A 106 5.48 -14.86 13.05
CA ILE A 106 5.26 -15.22 14.46
C ILE A 106 4.81 -16.68 14.58
N GLU A 107 3.85 -17.12 13.75
CA GLU A 107 3.37 -18.52 13.78
C GLU A 107 4.50 -19.51 13.51
N LYS A 108 5.41 -19.19 12.60
CA LYS A 108 6.49 -20.09 12.19
C LYS A 108 7.75 -19.97 13.05
N GLY A 109 8.04 -18.77 13.55
CA GLY A 109 9.25 -18.51 14.34
C GLY A 109 9.11 -18.87 15.81
N PHE A 110 7.92 -18.67 16.40
CA PHE A 110 7.75 -18.77 17.86
C PHE A 110 6.82 -19.84 18.34
N SER A 111 6.19 -20.62 17.43
CA SER A 111 5.24 -21.71 17.78
C SER A 111 4.14 -21.28 18.78
N LEU A 112 3.71 -20.03 18.72
CA LEU A 112 2.66 -19.49 19.58
C LEU A 112 1.28 -20.02 19.22
N ARG A 113 0.34 -19.95 20.18
CA ARG A 113 -1.06 -20.27 19.94
C ARG A 113 -1.66 -19.28 18.93
N LYS A 114 -2.60 -19.72 18.11
CA LYS A 114 -3.25 -18.90 17.07
C LYS A 114 -3.81 -17.58 17.62
N LYS A 115 -4.36 -17.59 18.83
CA LYS A 115 -4.90 -16.37 19.48
C LYS A 115 -3.81 -15.37 19.83
N GLU A 116 -2.67 -15.82 20.30
CA GLU A 116 -1.53 -14.98 20.62
C GLU A 116 -0.90 -14.42 19.35
N THR A 117 -0.71 -15.25 18.33
CA THR A 117 -0.25 -14.83 17.00
C THR A 117 -1.14 -13.72 16.42
N PHE A 118 -2.46 -13.92 16.46
CA PHE A 118 -3.42 -12.93 15.98
C PHE A 118 -3.31 -11.61 16.76
N LEU A 119 -3.24 -11.68 18.09
CA LEU A 119 -3.14 -10.48 18.92
C LEU A 119 -1.86 -9.70 18.63
N ILE A 120 -0.70 -10.35 18.58
CA ILE A 120 0.59 -9.68 18.32
C ILE A 120 0.60 -9.10 16.91
N ALA A 121 0.14 -9.84 15.91
CA ALA A 121 0.06 -9.35 14.53
C ALA A 121 -0.87 -8.14 14.41
N SER A 122 -2.01 -8.14 15.10
CA SER A 122 -2.94 -7.01 15.13
C SER A 122 -2.33 -5.79 15.79
N LEU A 123 -1.64 -5.96 16.92
CA LEU A 123 -0.94 -4.87 17.61
C LEU A 123 0.18 -4.28 16.74
N THR A 124 1.00 -5.13 16.11
CA THR A 124 2.05 -4.69 15.17
C THR A 124 1.47 -3.85 14.04
N THR A 125 0.35 -4.31 13.47
CA THR A 125 -0.34 -3.61 12.38
C THR A 125 -0.90 -2.27 12.84
N LEU A 126 -1.54 -2.22 14.02
CA LEU A 126 -2.05 -0.97 14.58
C LEU A 126 -0.93 0.03 14.87
N LEU A 127 0.17 -0.42 15.48
CA LEU A 127 1.33 0.43 15.75
C LEU A 127 1.90 1.04 14.46
N PHE A 128 1.95 0.27 13.38
CA PHE A 128 2.33 0.81 12.08
C PHE A 128 1.29 1.81 11.54
N ALA A 129 0.01 1.43 11.55
CA ALA A 129 -1.05 2.22 10.93
C ALA A 129 -1.24 3.60 11.59
N ILE A 130 -1.07 3.68 12.91
CA ILE A 130 -1.23 4.94 13.67
C ILE A 130 0.09 5.70 13.89
N ASN A 131 1.22 5.17 13.38
CA ASN A 131 2.51 5.81 13.60
C ASN A 131 2.59 7.17 12.89
N PRO A 132 2.84 8.27 13.59
CA PRO A 132 2.89 9.60 12.99
C PRO A 132 4.00 9.77 11.95
N VAL A 133 5.05 8.94 11.95
CA VAL A 133 6.10 8.92 10.91
C VAL A 133 5.52 8.65 9.53
N ASN A 134 4.42 7.89 9.43
CA ASN A 134 3.76 7.60 8.16
C ASN A 134 2.90 8.77 7.64
N SER A 135 2.67 9.80 8.43
CA SER A 135 1.79 10.92 8.07
C SER A 135 2.28 11.67 6.83
N GLU A 136 3.59 11.86 6.69
CA GLU A 136 4.17 12.48 5.51
C GLU A 136 3.84 11.68 4.24
N THR A 137 4.06 10.36 4.27
CA THR A 137 3.80 9.47 3.13
C THR A 137 2.33 9.44 2.71
N VAL A 138 1.40 9.64 3.65
CA VAL A 138 -0.04 9.63 3.37
C VAL A 138 -0.55 11.01 2.97
N ASN A 139 -0.10 12.07 3.66
CA ASN A 139 -0.61 13.42 3.48
C ASN A 139 -0.06 14.09 2.21
N TYR A 140 1.20 13.84 1.86
CA TYR A 140 1.77 14.37 0.62
C TYR A 140 1.42 13.49 -0.57
N ILE A 141 0.85 14.09 -1.60
CA ILE A 141 0.47 13.39 -2.84
C ILE A 141 1.72 12.96 -3.61
N SER A 142 2.73 13.79 -3.67
CA SER A 142 4.03 13.50 -4.27
C SER A 142 4.79 12.37 -3.54
N ALA A 143 4.57 12.18 -2.24
CA ALA A 143 5.12 11.07 -1.47
C ALA A 143 4.46 9.72 -1.78
N ARG A 144 3.43 9.67 -2.64
CA ARG A 144 2.82 8.42 -3.14
C ARG A 144 3.86 7.44 -3.69
N ALA A 145 4.91 7.93 -4.33
CA ALA A 145 6.00 7.10 -4.82
C ALA A 145 6.63 6.26 -3.71
N VAL A 146 6.83 6.84 -2.53
CA VAL A 146 7.36 6.15 -1.34
C VAL A 146 6.34 5.13 -0.82
N GLY A 147 5.06 5.52 -0.75
CA GLY A 147 3.97 4.62 -0.33
C GLY A 147 3.84 3.40 -1.25
N MET A 148 3.88 3.61 -2.57
CA MET A 148 3.86 2.52 -3.57
C MET A 148 5.08 1.62 -3.45
N SER A 149 6.28 2.19 -3.33
CA SER A 149 7.52 1.41 -3.17
C SER A 149 7.46 0.55 -1.91
N SER A 150 6.99 1.10 -0.80
CA SER A 150 6.83 0.36 0.46
C SER A 150 5.81 -0.78 0.32
N PHE A 151 4.66 -0.51 -0.31
CA PHE A 151 3.63 -1.52 -0.56
C PHE A 151 4.14 -2.67 -1.42
N PHE A 152 4.81 -2.37 -2.54
CA PHE A 152 5.34 -3.38 -3.44
C PHE A 152 6.48 -4.17 -2.80
N TYR A 153 7.41 -3.51 -2.13
CA TYR A 153 8.50 -4.17 -1.41
C TYR A 153 7.98 -5.17 -0.36
N LEU A 154 7.04 -4.73 0.49
CA LEU A 154 6.45 -5.61 1.51
C LEU A 154 5.60 -6.72 0.89
N SER A 155 4.92 -6.46 -0.23
CA SER A 155 4.17 -7.50 -0.97
C SER A 155 5.09 -8.54 -1.57
N ALA A 156 6.25 -8.14 -2.10
CA ALA A 156 7.31 -9.05 -2.56
C ALA A 156 7.84 -9.92 -1.41
N LEU A 157 8.13 -9.30 -0.27
CA LEU A 157 8.57 -10.00 0.94
C LEU A 157 7.52 -11.01 1.43
N LEU A 158 6.25 -10.60 1.48
CA LEU A 158 5.14 -11.51 1.83
C LEU A 158 5.06 -12.69 0.88
N SER A 159 5.16 -12.45 -0.42
CA SER A 159 5.13 -13.50 -1.45
C SER A 159 6.29 -14.48 -1.27
N PHE A 160 7.49 -13.98 -1.01
CA PHE A 160 8.66 -14.80 -0.71
C PHE A 160 8.47 -15.65 0.56
N ILE A 161 7.99 -15.04 1.65
CA ILE A 161 7.73 -15.74 2.92
C ILE A 161 6.69 -16.85 2.71
N VAL A 162 5.57 -16.55 2.04
CA VAL A 162 4.53 -17.54 1.74
C VAL A 162 5.09 -18.69 0.89
N GLY A 163 5.89 -18.38 -0.12
CA GLY A 163 6.56 -19.38 -0.96
C GLY A 163 7.51 -20.28 -0.17
N SER A 164 8.28 -19.71 0.75
CA SER A 164 9.28 -20.41 1.56
C SER A 164 8.66 -21.40 2.55
N PHE A 165 7.52 -21.05 3.15
CA PHE A 165 6.86 -21.91 4.15
C PHE A 165 5.82 -22.88 3.58
N ARG A 166 5.50 -22.79 2.31
CA ARG A 166 4.58 -23.75 1.68
C ARG A 166 5.26 -25.08 1.42
N LYS A 167 4.78 -26.14 2.07
CA LYS A 167 5.12 -27.55 1.77
C LYS A 167 4.39 -28.05 0.50
N GLN A 168 4.37 -27.26 -0.58
CA GLN A 168 3.66 -27.62 -1.80
C GLN A 168 4.62 -28.08 -2.91
N LYS A 169 4.05 -28.68 -3.97
CA LYS A 169 4.79 -29.03 -5.19
C LYS A 169 5.62 -27.85 -5.72
N VAL A 170 6.71 -28.10 -6.36
CA VAL A 170 7.71 -27.10 -6.81
C VAL A 170 7.10 -25.93 -7.61
N ILE A 171 6.11 -26.22 -8.48
CA ILE A 171 5.50 -25.22 -9.37
C ILE A 171 4.81 -24.07 -8.63
N PRO A 172 3.89 -24.29 -7.65
CA PRO A 172 3.29 -23.17 -6.91
C PRO A 172 4.30 -22.39 -6.09
N ARG A 173 5.37 -23.03 -5.62
CA ARG A 173 6.43 -22.37 -4.86
C ARG A 173 7.26 -21.46 -5.76
N LEU A 174 7.61 -21.92 -6.96
CA LEU A 174 8.30 -21.13 -7.96
C LEU A 174 7.47 -19.90 -8.39
N LEU A 175 6.16 -20.06 -8.54
CA LEU A 175 5.27 -18.94 -8.88
C LEU A 175 5.32 -17.81 -7.83
N PHE A 176 5.36 -18.14 -6.53
CA PHE A 176 5.50 -17.12 -5.49
C PHE A 176 6.84 -16.40 -5.52
N TYR A 177 7.92 -17.10 -5.87
CA TYR A 177 9.23 -16.47 -6.05
C TYR A 177 9.26 -15.56 -7.28
N LEU A 178 8.67 -16.01 -8.41
CA LEU A 178 8.55 -15.17 -9.61
C LEU A 178 7.68 -13.93 -9.34
N LEU A 179 6.57 -14.07 -8.60
CA LEU A 179 5.77 -12.92 -8.18
C LEU A 179 6.57 -11.96 -7.31
N SER A 180 7.40 -12.46 -6.38
CA SER A 180 8.25 -11.59 -5.57
C SER A 180 9.25 -10.79 -6.41
N LEU A 181 9.77 -11.36 -7.48
CA LEU A 181 10.67 -10.67 -8.43
C LEU A 181 9.93 -9.66 -9.32
N ALA A 182 8.67 -9.93 -9.67
CA ALA A 182 7.87 -9.03 -10.50
C ALA A 182 7.46 -7.73 -9.78
N TRP A 183 7.53 -7.69 -8.44
CA TRP A 183 7.24 -6.51 -7.63
C TRP A 183 8.47 -5.58 -7.47
N PHE A 184 9.67 -6.05 -7.82
CA PHE A 184 10.91 -5.27 -7.84
C PHE A 184 11.11 -4.58 -9.19
#